data_5eae9cb314cd5e373ef7d7980ef80edb
#
_entry.id   5eae9cb314cd5e373ef7d7980ef80edb
#
_cell.length_a   1.000
_cell.length_b   1.000
_cell.length_c   1.000
_cell.angle_alpha   90.00
_cell.angle_beta   90.00
_cell.angle_gamma   90.00
#
_symmetry.space_group_name_H-M   'P 1'
#
loop_
_entity.id
_entity.type
_entity.pdbx_description
1 polymer ?
#
loop_
_entity_poly.entity_id
_entity_poly.type
_entity_poly.pdbx_seq_one_letter_code
_entity_poly.pdbx_strand_id
1 'polypeptide(L)'
;MESKAKRTLVKSAPELWELADDPERMESWMAGLTGSTGVVEVVAREPGRMLVWRSKEPDARIAIELAESGFGTAVQITAEHSRPDPGEAIAALEGLLDELGSPERRPFVAG
;
A
#
# COMPACT_ATOMS: atom_id res chain seq x y z
N MET A 1 -5.99 -9.61 -13.39
CA MET A 1 -6.75 -9.89 -12.17
C MET A 1 -6.69 -8.69 -11.24
N GLU A 2 -7.80 -8.34 -10.62
CA GLU A 2 -7.87 -7.22 -9.71
C GLU A 2 -8.23 -7.71 -8.31
N SER A 3 -7.52 -7.20 -7.30
CA SER A 3 -7.81 -7.49 -5.91
C SER A 3 -7.99 -6.19 -5.16
N LYS A 4 -8.89 -6.16 -4.18
CA LYS A 4 -9.16 -4.97 -3.39
C LYS A 4 -9.18 -5.29 -1.91
N ALA A 5 -8.73 -4.34 -1.12
CA ALA A 5 -8.86 -4.41 0.33
C ALA A 5 -9.16 -3.00 0.85
N LYS A 6 -9.96 -2.91 1.89
CA LYS A 6 -10.33 -1.63 2.47
C LYS A 6 -10.34 -1.73 3.99
N ARG A 7 -9.85 -0.68 4.63
CA ARG A 7 -9.82 -0.62 6.09
C ARG A 7 -9.81 0.83 6.54
N THR A 8 -10.45 1.12 7.67
CA THR A 8 -10.33 2.45 8.27
C THR A 8 -9.22 2.39 9.31
N LEU A 9 -8.27 3.30 9.18
CA LEU A 9 -7.11 3.38 10.07
C LEU A 9 -7.17 4.63 10.92
N VAL A 10 -6.59 4.56 12.12
CA VAL A 10 -6.61 5.67 13.07
C VAL A 10 -5.45 6.64 12.83
N LYS A 11 -5.10 6.87 11.61
CA LYS A 11 -4.04 7.81 11.23
C LYS A 11 -4.61 8.85 10.27
N SER A 12 -3.99 10.03 10.25
CA SER A 12 -4.43 11.07 9.34
C SER A 12 -4.04 10.74 7.90
N ALA A 13 -4.78 11.29 6.95
CA ALA A 13 -4.48 11.09 5.54
C ALA A 13 -3.06 11.54 5.16
N PRO A 14 -2.58 12.72 5.61
CA PRO A 14 -1.19 13.11 5.31
C PRO A 14 -0.15 12.14 5.84
N GLU A 15 -0.36 11.60 7.02
CA GLU A 15 0.55 10.64 7.63
C GLU A 15 0.60 9.33 6.83
N LEU A 16 -0.56 8.82 6.45
CA LEU A 16 -0.66 7.62 5.64
C LEU A 16 -0.07 7.83 4.25
N TRP A 17 -0.31 9.01 3.68
CA TRP A 17 0.22 9.33 2.37
C TRP A 17 1.74 9.35 2.36
N GLU A 18 2.36 9.90 3.40
CA GLU A 18 3.81 9.89 3.54
C GLU A 18 4.37 8.47 3.65
N LEU A 19 3.67 7.60 4.37
CA LEU A 19 4.10 6.20 4.48
C LEU A 19 3.99 5.48 3.14
N ALA A 20 2.96 5.79 2.37
CA ALA A 20 2.76 5.17 1.06
C ALA A 20 3.67 5.75 -0.01
N ASP A 21 4.10 6.99 0.14
CA ASP A 21 4.97 7.66 -0.84
C ASP A 21 6.45 7.38 -0.52
N ASP A 22 6.77 6.10 -0.40
CA ASP A 22 8.10 5.64 -0.07
C ASP A 22 8.50 4.53 -1.04
N PRO A 23 9.44 4.76 -1.94
CA PRO A 23 9.83 3.77 -2.93
C PRO A 23 10.32 2.45 -2.33
N GLU A 24 11.11 2.50 -1.27
CA GLU A 24 11.62 1.29 -0.63
C GLU A 24 10.48 0.44 -0.07
N ARG A 25 9.56 1.07 0.59
CA ARG A 25 8.39 0.39 1.15
C ARG A 25 7.53 -0.18 0.03
N MET A 26 7.35 0.59 -1.04
CA MET A 26 6.53 0.14 -2.16
C MET A 26 7.19 -1.01 -2.93
N GLU A 27 8.50 -1.01 -3.06
CA GLU A 27 9.21 -2.14 -3.66
C GLU A 27 8.95 -3.42 -2.88
N SER A 28 9.00 -3.33 -1.56
CA SER A 28 8.72 -4.46 -0.69
C SER A 28 7.28 -4.97 -0.84
N TRP A 29 6.32 -4.04 -0.89
CA TRP A 29 4.92 -4.39 -1.05
C TRP A 29 4.63 -5.00 -2.41
N MET A 30 5.23 -4.42 -3.46
CA MET A 30 5.06 -4.94 -4.81
C MET A 30 5.65 -6.35 -4.91
N ALA A 31 6.79 -6.59 -4.28
CA ALA A 31 7.37 -7.92 -4.24
C ALA A 31 6.46 -8.91 -3.53
N GLY A 32 5.82 -8.49 -2.44
CA GLY A 32 4.83 -9.32 -1.75
C GLY A 32 3.63 -9.66 -2.63
N LEU A 33 3.21 -8.73 -3.47
CA LEU A 33 2.08 -8.93 -4.37
C LEU A 33 2.45 -9.81 -5.57
N THR A 34 3.60 -9.57 -6.17
CA THR A 34 3.99 -10.25 -7.41
C THR A 34 4.84 -11.49 -7.19
N GLY A 35 5.46 -11.61 -6.03
CA GLY A 35 6.40 -12.69 -5.74
C GLY A 35 7.79 -12.45 -6.30
N SER A 36 8.06 -11.25 -6.79
CA SER A 36 9.33 -10.94 -7.42
C SER A 36 9.73 -9.49 -7.12
N THR A 37 11.01 -9.25 -6.91
CA THR A 37 11.50 -7.88 -6.74
C THR A 37 11.66 -7.19 -8.09
N GLY A 38 11.42 -5.90 -8.13
CA GLY A 38 11.55 -5.12 -9.35
C GLY A 38 11.49 -3.64 -9.08
N VAL A 39 11.76 -2.87 -10.10
CA VAL A 39 11.70 -1.41 -9.99
C VAL A 39 10.24 -0.96 -10.01
N VAL A 40 9.90 -0.05 -9.12
CA VAL A 40 8.58 0.54 -9.06
C VAL A 40 8.65 2.03 -9.41
N GLU A 41 7.56 2.53 -9.97
CA GLU A 41 7.48 3.94 -10.31
C GLU A 41 6.09 4.47 -9.99
N VAL A 42 6.01 5.76 -9.66
CA VAL A 42 4.73 6.43 -9.45
C VAL A 42 4.15 6.79 -10.81
N VAL A 43 2.92 6.38 -11.07
CA VAL A 43 2.23 6.71 -12.32
C VAL A 43 1.11 7.73 -12.12
N ALA A 44 0.65 7.92 -10.88
CA ALA A 44 -0.33 8.94 -10.56
C ALA A 44 -0.16 9.35 -9.10
N ARG A 45 -0.32 10.63 -8.81
CA ARG A 45 -0.15 11.17 -7.46
C ARG A 45 -1.10 12.34 -7.25
N GLU A 46 -1.99 12.20 -6.27
CA GLU A 46 -2.81 13.30 -5.78
C GLU A 46 -2.54 13.41 -4.28
N PRO A 47 -1.77 14.41 -3.85
CA PRO A 47 -1.32 14.51 -2.47
C PRO A 47 -2.45 14.37 -1.46
N GLY A 48 -2.26 13.48 -0.49
CA GLY A 48 -3.23 13.22 0.57
C GLY A 48 -4.45 12.43 0.16
N ARG A 49 -4.59 12.06 -1.11
CA ARG A 49 -5.81 11.39 -1.60
C ARG A 49 -5.54 10.08 -2.33
N MET A 50 -4.62 10.08 -3.27
CA MET A 50 -4.40 8.92 -4.11
C MET A 50 -2.95 8.80 -4.55
N LEU A 51 -2.48 7.57 -4.60
CA LEU A 51 -1.12 7.28 -5.06
C LEU A 51 -1.16 5.96 -5.82
N VAL A 52 -0.64 5.96 -7.04
CA VAL A 52 -0.60 4.75 -7.85
C VAL A 52 0.83 4.42 -8.19
N TRP A 53 1.23 3.20 -7.85
CA TRP A 53 2.54 2.66 -8.14
C TRP A 53 2.43 1.52 -9.14
N ARG A 54 3.44 1.38 -9.95
CA ARG A 54 3.49 0.36 -10.99
C ARG A 54 4.83 -0.34 -11.02
N SER A 55 4.80 -1.64 -11.27
CA SER A 55 5.97 -2.45 -11.58
C SER A 55 5.84 -2.94 -13.01
N LYS A 56 6.93 -3.01 -13.77
CA LYS A 56 6.89 -3.42 -15.16
C LYS A 56 7.18 -4.91 -15.37
N GLU A 57 8.02 -5.48 -14.54
CA GLU A 57 8.38 -6.89 -14.67
C GLU A 57 8.48 -7.53 -13.30
N PRO A 58 7.45 -8.26 -12.86
CA PRO A 58 6.17 -8.50 -13.55
C PRO A 58 5.28 -7.26 -13.53
N ASP A 59 4.40 -7.14 -14.53
CA ASP A 59 3.51 -6.00 -14.63
C ASP A 59 2.47 -6.07 -13.52
N ALA A 60 2.45 -5.08 -12.66
CA ALA A 60 1.51 -4.99 -11.57
C ALA A 60 1.31 -3.52 -11.19
N ARG A 61 0.16 -3.22 -10.60
CA ARG A 61 -0.18 -1.86 -10.22
C ARG A 61 -0.87 -1.88 -8.86
N ILE A 62 -0.49 -0.95 -7.99
CA ILE A 62 -1.13 -0.77 -6.69
C ILE A 62 -1.63 0.67 -6.62
N ALA A 63 -2.94 0.83 -6.42
CA ALA A 63 -3.55 2.13 -6.22
C ALA A 63 -3.99 2.24 -4.76
N ILE A 64 -3.57 3.30 -4.08
CA ILE A 64 -3.93 3.56 -2.69
C ILE A 64 -4.77 4.82 -2.68
N GLU A 65 -5.99 4.71 -2.18
CA GLU A 65 -6.91 5.84 -2.07
C GLU A 65 -7.23 6.11 -0.63
N LEU A 66 -7.21 7.38 -0.25
CA LEU A 66 -7.43 7.83 1.11
C LEU A 66 -8.65 8.75 1.16
N ALA A 67 -9.51 8.55 2.16
CA ALA A 67 -10.67 9.41 2.38
C ALA A 67 -10.89 9.57 3.87
N GLU A 68 -11.24 10.77 4.31
CA GLU A 68 -11.53 10.99 5.72
C GLU A 68 -12.73 10.15 6.15
N SER A 69 -12.64 9.56 7.32
CA SER A 69 -13.70 8.70 7.84
C SER A 69 -13.73 8.77 9.37
N GLY A 70 -14.61 9.58 9.90
CA GLY A 70 -14.80 9.69 11.35
C GLY A 70 -13.52 10.03 12.09
N PHE A 71 -12.98 9.07 12.84
CA PHE A 71 -11.79 9.29 13.64
C PHE A 71 -10.48 9.04 12.93
N GLY A 72 -10.52 8.70 11.67
CA GLY A 72 -9.31 8.34 10.95
C GLY A 72 -9.46 8.48 9.46
N THR A 73 -8.86 7.55 8.72
CA THR A 73 -8.84 7.58 7.26
C THR A 73 -9.25 6.22 6.72
N ALA A 74 -10.21 6.21 5.81
CA ALA A 74 -10.54 5.02 5.07
C ALA A 74 -9.49 4.82 3.98
N VAL A 75 -8.84 3.68 3.99
CA VAL A 75 -7.81 3.33 3.01
C VAL A 75 -8.36 2.23 2.12
N GLN A 76 -8.38 2.47 0.83
CA GLN A 76 -8.73 1.45 -0.13
C GLN A 76 -7.52 1.16 -1.02
N ILE A 77 -7.15 -0.11 -1.10
CA ILE A 77 -6.05 -0.54 -1.94
C ILE A 77 -6.62 -1.41 -3.05
N THR A 78 -6.30 -1.05 -4.27
CA THR A 78 -6.68 -1.84 -5.44
C THR A 78 -5.41 -2.27 -6.13
N ALA A 79 -5.27 -3.56 -6.40
CA ALA A 79 -4.10 -4.09 -7.07
C ALA A 79 -4.50 -4.81 -8.34
N GLU A 80 -3.79 -4.52 -9.42
CA GLU A 80 -3.90 -5.27 -10.67
C GLU A 80 -2.63 -6.08 -10.82
N HIS A 81 -2.78 -7.38 -11.06
CA HIS A 81 -1.65 -8.30 -11.11
C HIS A 81 -2.02 -9.54 -11.92
N SER A 82 -1.01 -10.31 -12.29
CA SER A 82 -1.20 -11.53 -13.05
C SER A 82 -1.14 -12.80 -12.20
N ARG A 83 -1.06 -12.65 -10.90
CA ARG A 83 -0.94 -13.78 -9.99
C ARG A 83 -2.21 -14.63 -9.99
N PRO A 84 -2.09 -15.95 -10.15
CA PRO A 84 -3.28 -16.80 -10.27
C PRO A 84 -4.03 -17.05 -8.97
N ASP A 85 -3.40 -16.81 -7.82
CA ASP A 85 -4.03 -17.05 -6.53
C ASP A 85 -4.57 -15.76 -5.91
N PRO A 86 -5.89 -15.50 -5.99
CA PRO A 86 -6.46 -14.30 -5.42
C PRO A 86 -6.36 -14.23 -3.90
N GLY A 87 -6.30 -15.39 -3.22
CA GLY A 87 -6.14 -15.41 -1.78
C GLY A 87 -4.79 -14.87 -1.34
N GLU A 88 -3.73 -15.19 -2.05
CA GLU A 88 -2.40 -14.66 -1.75
C GLU A 88 -2.33 -13.17 -2.03
N ALA A 89 -2.96 -12.70 -3.10
CA ALA A 89 -2.99 -11.29 -3.42
C ALA A 89 -3.72 -10.49 -2.34
N ILE A 90 -4.87 -10.96 -1.90
CA ILE A 90 -5.63 -10.31 -0.84
C ILE A 90 -4.84 -10.30 0.47
N ALA A 91 -4.18 -11.40 0.80
CA ALA A 91 -3.32 -11.46 1.99
C ALA A 91 -2.20 -10.43 1.93
N ALA A 92 -1.62 -10.23 0.75
CA ALA A 92 -0.58 -9.21 0.56
C ALA A 92 -1.14 -7.80 0.79
N LEU A 93 -2.33 -7.51 0.28
CA LEU A 93 -2.97 -6.21 0.50
C LEU A 93 -3.34 -5.99 1.96
N GLU A 94 -3.81 -7.01 2.64
CA GLU A 94 -4.11 -6.90 4.06
C GLU A 94 -2.84 -6.69 4.89
N GLY A 95 -1.76 -7.35 4.53
CA GLY A 95 -0.46 -7.11 5.17
C GLY A 95 0.00 -5.68 4.98
N LEU A 96 -0.27 -5.10 3.82
CA LEU A 96 0.02 -3.72 3.52
C LEU A 96 -0.79 -2.78 4.42
N LEU A 97 -2.09 -3.05 4.57
CA LEU A 97 -2.95 -2.29 5.46
C LEU A 97 -2.51 -2.41 6.92
N ASP A 98 -2.10 -3.60 7.34
CA ASP A 98 -1.57 -3.81 8.69
C ASP A 98 -0.32 -2.96 8.91
N GLU A 99 0.56 -2.90 7.94
CA GLU A 99 1.77 -2.10 8.03
C GLU A 99 1.46 -0.60 8.10
N LEU A 100 0.55 -0.13 7.29
CA LEU A 100 0.12 1.27 7.33
C LEU A 100 -0.53 1.63 8.65
N GLY A 101 -1.29 0.73 9.22
CA GLY A 101 -1.99 0.96 10.47
C GLY A 101 -1.14 0.73 11.71
N SER A 102 0.04 0.15 11.58
CA SER A 102 0.89 -0.12 12.72
C SER A 102 1.41 1.15 13.36
N PRO A 103 1.51 1.20 14.69
CA PRO A 103 2.17 2.34 15.33
C PRO A 103 3.60 2.41 14.85
N GLU A 104 4.05 3.62 14.61
CA GLU A 104 5.41 3.82 14.17
C GLU A 104 6.37 3.40 15.28
N ARG A 105 7.09 2.34 15.04
CA ARG A 105 8.10 1.89 15.98
C ARG A 105 9.42 2.47 15.63
N ARG A 106 9.74 3.49 16.30
CA ARG A 106 11.12 3.93 16.28
C ARG A 106 11.92 2.97 17.11
N PRO A 107 13.12 2.63 16.67
CA PRO A 107 14.04 1.93 17.54
C PRO A 107 14.16 2.80 18.75
N PHE A 108 13.53 2.38 19.78
CA PHE A 108 13.42 3.18 20.92
C PHE A 108 14.63 3.08 21.72
N VAL A 109 15.41 4.03 21.47
CA VAL A 109 16.71 4.00 22.03
C VAL A 109 16.73 4.23 23.49
N ALA A 110 15.77 4.86 23.98
CA ALA A 110 15.73 5.08 25.40
C ALA A 110 15.40 3.82 26.13
N GLY A 111 15.32 2.95 25.37
CA GLY A 111 15.00 1.58 25.98
C GLY A 111 14.61 2.03 26.23
#